data_679ee5ff24d3e1260eb22a1f8620db4b
#
_entry.id   679ee5ff24d3e1260eb22a1f8620db4b
#
_cell.length_a   1.000
_cell.length_b   1.000
_cell.length_c   1.000
_cell.angle_alpha   90.00
_cell.angle_beta   90.00
_cell.angle_gamma   90.00
#
_symmetry.space_group_name_H-M   'P 1'
#
loop_
_entity.id
_entity.type
_entity.pdbx_description
1 polymer ?
#
loop_
_entity_poly.entity_id
_entity_poly.type
_entity_poly.pdbx_seq_one_letter_code
_entity_poly.pdbx_strand_id
1 'polypeptide(L)'
;MDEPYRHVLDTYRAAVFGFEALRPEEQVVQMGEVGRHCMQELLVYMDARRPAFHLILECSEGTPYAALIDQLVTMEVTATERYCGVLRSIGKTVPDIDPRLEHMLVTGMMNAYCEIIIHDMPLADAQRYLEELSDFYTAGWLKIMGQ
;
A
#
# COMPACT_ATOMS: atom_id res chain seq x y z
N MET A 1 -22.22 -1.53 0.29
CA MET A 1 -21.20 -0.63 -0.28
C MET A 1 -20.23 -0.12 0.78
N ASP A 2 -20.73 0.36 1.93
CA ASP A 2 -19.85 0.94 2.97
C ASP A 2 -18.90 -0.07 3.60
N GLU A 3 -19.36 -1.31 3.80
CA GLU A 3 -18.56 -2.34 4.47
C GLU A 3 -17.29 -2.70 3.71
N PRO A 4 -17.32 -2.99 2.38
CA PRO A 4 -16.09 -3.27 1.64
C PRO A 4 -15.10 -2.11 1.66
N TYR A 5 -15.58 -0.88 1.52
CA TYR A 5 -14.76 0.31 1.59
C TYR A 5 -14.07 0.46 2.94
N ARG A 6 -14.85 0.35 4.03
CA ARG A 6 -14.32 0.44 5.38
C ARG A 6 -13.37 -0.70 5.71
N HIS A 7 -13.68 -1.91 5.25
CA HIS A 7 -12.82 -3.07 5.48
C HIS A 7 -11.42 -2.85 4.91
N VAL A 8 -11.32 -2.32 3.69
CA VAL A 8 -10.02 -2.03 3.08
C VAL A 8 -9.25 -1.00 3.89
N LEU A 9 -9.90 0.11 4.26
CA LEU A 9 -9.25 1.17 5.03
C LEU A 9 -8.82 0.67 6.42
N ASP A 10 -9.68 -0.06 7.11
CA ASP A 10 -9.38 -0.55 8.45
C ASP A 10 -8.28 -1.61 8.42
N THR A 11 -8.29 -2.51 7.44
CA THR A 11 -7.24 -3.52 7.27
C THR A 11 -5.89 -2.88 7.00
N TYR A 12 -5.87 -1.90 6.10
CA TYR A 12 -4.64 -1.18 5.77
C TYR A 12 -4.12 -0.39 6.98
N ARG A 13 -5.00 0.31 7.66
CA ARG A 13 -4.67 1.08 8.87
C ARG A 13 -4.11 0.18 9.96
N ALA A 14 -4.70 -0.99 10.17
CA ALA A 14 -4.23 -1.97 11.14
C ALA A 14 -2.83 -2.49 10.80
N ALA A 15 -2.55 -2.72 9.52
CA ALA A 15 -1.23 -3.16 9.06
C ALA A 15 -0.16 -2.08 9.31
N VAL A 16 -0.46 -0.83 9.00
CA VAL A 16 0.44 0.30 9.28
C VAL A 16 0.70 0.42 10.78
N PHE A 17 -0.36 0.36 11.59
CA PHE A 17 -0.24 0.45 13.04
C PHE A 17 0.60 -0.68 13.61
N GLY A 18 0.38 -1.92 13.14
CA GLY A 18 1.17 -3.08 13.58
C GLY A 18 2.64 -2.97 13.22
N PHE A 19 2.95 -2.46 12.02
CA PHE A 19 4.33 -2.22 11.62
C PHE A 19 5.00 -1.16 12.51
N GLU A 20 4.31 -0.05 12.77
CA GLU A 20 4.83 1.04 13.58
C GLU A 20 5.01 0.65 15.06
N ALA A 21 4.32 -0.39 15.52
CA ALA A 21 4.48 -0.93 16.87
C ALA A 21 5.73 -1.80 17.03
N LEU A 22 6.36 -2.21 15.94
CA LEU A 22 7.60 -2.98 15.97
C LEU A 22 8.76 -2.09 16.42
N ARG A 23 9.77 -2.72 17.03
CA ARG A 23 11.02 -2.00 17.33
C ARG A 23 11.70 -1.56 16.03
N PRO A 24 12.48 -0.47 16.05
CA PRO A 24 13.13 0.03 14.82
C PRO A 24 13.90 -1.03 14.05
N GLU A 25 14.64 -1.91 14.74
CA GLU A 25 15.42 -2.99 14.10
C GLU A 25 14.52 -4.01 13.42
N GLU A 26 13.36 -4.29 14.01
CA GLU A 26 12.36 -5.21 13.43
C GLU A 26 11.67 -4.57 12.23
N GLN A 27 11.43 -3.26 12.28
CA GLN A 27 10.88 -2.54 11.13
C GLN A 27 11.79 -2.65 9.91
N VAL A 28 13.10 -2.55 10.09
CA VAL A 28 14.08 -2.71 9.00
C VAL A 28 13.95 -4.10 8.36
N VAL A 29 13.84 -5.14 9.19
CA VAL A 29 13.72 -6.53 8.69
C VAL A 29 12.37 -6.74 8.00
N GLN A 30 11.30 -6.18 8.54
CA GLN A 30 9.93 -6.40 8.07
C GLN A 30 9.48 -5.40 6.99
N MET A 31 10.33 -4.45 6.62
CA MET A 31 10.00 -3.47 5.59
C MET A 31 9.65 -4.17 4.27
N GLY A 32 8.48 -3.87 3.76
CA GLY A 32 7.91 -4.51 2.57
C GLY A 32 7.13 -5.79 2.86
N GLU A 33 7.48 -6.55 3.91
CA GLU A 33 6.80 -7.81 4.22
C GLU A 33 5.41 -7.61 4.80
N VAL A 34 5.26 -6.69 5.76
CA VAL A 34 3.96 -6.40 6.37
C VAL A 34 3.00 -5.86 5.32
N GLY A 35 3.47 -4.94 4.46
CA GLY A 35 2.66 -4.39 3.37
C GLY A 35 2.27 -5.45 2.35
N ARG A 36 3.20 -6.32 1.96
CA ARG A 36 2.93 -7.42 1.03
C ARG A 36 1.86 -8.36 1.57
N HIS A 37 1.99 -8.75 2.84
CA HIS A 37 1.02 -9.61 3.49
C HIS A 37 -0.37 -8.96 3.54
N CYS A 38 -0.43 -7.68 3.90
CA CYS A 38 -1.66 -6.90 3.90
C CYS A 38 -2.31 -6.87 2.51
N MET A 39 -1.53 -6.60 1.47
CA MET A 39 -2.05 -6.52 0.10
C MET A 39 -2.54 -7.87 -0.41
N GLN A 40 -1.89 -8.98 -0.04
CA GLN A 40 -2.37 -10.32 -0.37
C GLN A 40 -3.72 -10.62 0.30
N GLU A 41 -3.86 -10.25 1.56
CA GLU A 41 -5.11 -10.40 2.29
C GLU A 41 -6.23 -9.57 1.66
N LEU A 42 -5.94 -8.32 1.31
CA LEU A 42 -6.89 -7.44 0.64
C LEU A 42 -7.27 -7.96 -0.75
N LEU A 43 -6.31 -8.52 -1.48
CA LEU A 43 -6.58 -9.08 -2.80
C LEU A 43 -7.61 -10.22 -2.71
N VAL A 44 -7.45 -11.14 -1.76
CA VAL A 44 -8.40 -12.24 -1.56
C VAL A 44 -9.78 -11.69 -1.20
N TYR A 45 -9.83 -10.70 -0.33
CA TYR A 45 -11.09 -10.04 0.04
C TYR A 45 -11.77 -9.38 -1.15
N MET A 46 -11.00 -8.63 -1.94
CA MET A 46 -11.51 -7.91 -3.12
C MET A 46 -11.93 -8.89 -4.23
N ASP A 47 -11.19 -9.98 -4.41
CA ASP A 47 -11.52 -11.01 -5.40
C ASP A 47 -12.90 -11.62 -5.12
N ALA A 48 -13.21 -11.89 -3.87
CA ALA A 48 -14.51 -12.44 -3.48
C ALA A 48 -15.67 -11.43 -3.67
N ARG A 49 -15.35 -10.16 -3.91
CA ARG A 49 -16.33 -9.05 -4.00
C ARG A 49 -16.08 -8.16 -5.22
N ARG A 50 -15.65 -8.75 -6.33
CA ARG A 50 -15.28 -8.01 -7.54
C ARG A 50 -16.34 -7.00 -8.00
N PRO A 51 -17.65 -7.33 -8.07
CA PRO A 51 -18.64 -6.35 -8.48
C PRO A 51 -18.65 -5.09 -7.62
N ALA A 52 -18.54 -5.23 -6.31
CA ALA A 52 -18.50 -4.09 -5.39
C ALA A 52 -17.25 -3.24 -5.63
N PHE A 53 -16.08 -3.87 -5.82
CA PHE A 53 -14.84 -3.13 -6.03
C PHE A 53 -14.74 -2.51 -7.41
N HIS A 54 -15.35 -3.09 -8.44
CA HIS A 54 -15.51 -2.40 -9.72
C HIS A 54 -16.27 -1.09 -9.55
N LEU A 55 -17.35 -1.10 -8.77
CA LEU A 55 -18.08 0.14 -8.49
C LEU A 55 -17.23 1.13 -7.71
N ILE A 56 -16.53 0.69 -6.68
CA ILE A 56 -15.71 1.57 -5.84
C ILE A 56 -14.56 2.17 -6.64
N LEU A 57 -13.87 1.37 -7.46
CA LEU A 57 -12.66 1.80 -8.15
C LEU A 57 -12.93 2.49 -9.49
N GLU A 58 -14.00 2.13 -10.21
CA GLU A 58 -14.27 2.63 -11.55
C GLU A 58 -15.45 3.59 -11.64
N CYS A 59 -16.45 3.44 -10.78
CA CYS A 59 -17.70 4.16 -10.85
C CYS A 59 -17.98 5.01 -9.61
N SER A 60 -16.95 5.35 -8.84
CA SER A 60 -17.10 6.03 -7.55
C SER A 60 -17.14 7.56 -7.66
N GLU A 61 -16.87 8.11 -8.83
CA GLU A 61 -16.81 9.56 -9.02
C GLU A 61 -18.10 10.23 -8.53
N GLY A 62 -17.95 11.25 -7.71
CA GLY A 62 -19.09 11.95 -7.10
C GLY A 62 -19.71 11.25 -5.89
N THR A 63 -19.16 10.12 -5.44
CA THR A 63 -19.61 9.40 -4.25
C THR A 63 -18.57 9.47 -3.12
N PRO A 64 -18.94 9.07 -1.87
CA PRO A 64 -17.96 9.00 -0.78
C PRO A 64 -16.79 8.05 -1.03
N TYR A 65 -16.92 7.14 -2.02
CA TYR A 65 -15.88 6.15 -2.34
C TYR A 65 -14.82 6.65 -3.31
N ALA A 66 -15.03 7.82 -3.91
CA ALA A 66 -14.08 8.42 -4.87
C ALA A 66 -12.70 8.64 -4.26
N ALA A 67 -12.64 8.78 -2.93
CA ALA A 67 -11.41 9.08 -2.21
C ALA A 67 -10.68 7.82 -1.70
N LEU A 68 -11.09 6.59 -2.05
CA LEU A 68 -10.45 5.39 -1.49
C LEU A 68 -8.95 5.35 -1.79
N ILE A 69 -8.57 5.50 -3.04
CA ILE A 69 -7.15 5.49 -3.43
C ILE A 69 -6.43 6.66 -2.78
N ASP A 70 -7.03 7.84 -2.78
CA ASP A 70 -6.43 9.03 -2.16
C ASP A 70 -6.19 8.84 -0.67
N GLN A 71 -7.10 8.18 0.03
CA GLN A 71 -6.93 7.89 1.46
C GLN A 71 -5.81 6.86 1.68
N LEU A 72 -5.74 5.81 0.85
CA LEU A 72 -4.64 4.84 0.93
C LEU A 72 -3.30 5.50 0.64
N VAL A 73 -3.24 6.38 -0.36
CA VAL A 73 -2.03 7.14 -0.68
C VAL A 73 -1.60 8.01 0.49
N THR A 74 -2.54 8.73 1.10
CA THR A 74 -2.25 9.60 2.25
C THR A 74 -1.70 8.79 3.43
N MET A 75 -2.29 7.65 3.73
CA MET A 75 -1.80 6.76 4.79
C MET A 75 -0.39 6.25 4.51
N GLU A 76 -0.13 5.84 3.27
CA GLU A 76 1.17 5.29 2.89
C GLU A 76 2.25 6.36 2.86
N VAL A 77 1.96 7.56 2.36
CA VAL A 77 2.90 8.69 2.39
C VAL A 77 3.29 9.01 3.83
N THR A 78 2.31 9.11 4.72
CA THR A 78 2.57 9.36 6.14
C THR A 78 3.40 8.26 6.78
N ALA A 79 3.06 6.99 6.49
CA ALA A 79 3.80 5.84 7.00
C ALA A 79 5.24 5.83 6.49
N THR A 80 5.46 6.17 5.22
CA THR A 80 6.80 6.24 4.63
C THR A 80 7.65 7.32 5.30
N GLU A 81 7.09 8.49 5.54
CA GLU A 81 7.78 9.57 6.23
C GLU A 81 8.17 9.18 7.65
N ARG A 82 7.27 8.52 8.37
CA ARG A 82 7.56 8.02 9.71
C ARG A 82 8.66 6.97 9.70
N TYR A 83 8.64 6.08 8.73
CA TYR A 83 9.68 5.06 8.58
C TYR A 83 11.06 5.68 8.30
N CYS A 84 11.12 6.69 7.44
CA CYS A 84 12.36 7.44 7.23
C CYS A 84 12.87 8.08 8.52
N GLY A 85 11.95 8.60 9.36
CA GLY A 85 12.29 9.12 10.68
C GLY A 85 12.85 8.05 11.62
N VAL A 86 12.28 6.84 11.59
CA VAL A 86 12.76 5.70 12.37
C VAL A 86 14.19 5.32 11.93
N LEU A 87 14.44 5.23 10.62
CA LEU A 87 15.77 4.94 10.09
C LEU A 87 16.81 5.95 10.58
N ARG A 88 16.47 7.24 10.53
CA ARG A 88 17.36 8.30 11.02
C ARG A 88 17.59 8.18 12.53
N SER A 89 16.58 7.79 13.29
CA SER A 89 16.67 7.64 14.75
C SER A 89 17.65 6.55 15.17
N ILE A 90 17.91 5.56 14.32
CA ILE A 90 18.88 4.49 14.58
C ILE A 90 20.21 4.71 13.85
N GLY A 91 20.46 5.94 13.41
CA GLY A 91 21.74 6.36 12.86
C GLY A 91 21.92 6.11 11.36
N LYS A 92 20.87 5.73 10.66
CA LYS A 92 20.95 5.54 9.19
C LYS A 92 20.83 6.88 8.47
N THR A 93 21.55 7.01 7.36
CA THR A 93 21.46 8.18 6.50
C THR A 93 20.36 7.95 5.46
N VAL A 94 19.35 8.82 5.46
CA VAL A 94 18.22 8.75 4.52
C VAL A 94 18.15 10.08 3.79
N PRO A 95 18.24 10.09 2.44
CA PRO A 95 18.08 11.32 1.68
C PRO A 95 16.69 11.93 1.88
N ASP A 96 16.60 13.24 1.74
CA ASP A 96 15.30 13.91 1.69
C ASP A 96 14.61 13.53 0.38
N ILE A 97 13.34 13.10 0.49
CA ILE A 97 12.54 12.74 -0.67
C ILE A 97 11.61 13.93 -0.96
N ASP A 98 11.63 14.44 -2.20
CA ASP A 98 10.71 15.49 -2.61
C ASP A 98 9.27 14.97 -2.42
N PRO A 99 8.41 15.69 -1.66
CA PRO A 99 7.04 15.25 -1.41
C PRO A 99 6.22 14.99 -2.68
N ARG A 100 6.51 15.69 -3.76
CA ARG A 100 5.82 15.48 -5.05
C ARG A 100 6.22 14.16 -5.66
N LEU A 101 7.50 13.79 -5.61
CA LEU A 101 7.99 12.51 -6.09
C LEU A 101 7.42 11.37 -5.24
N GLU A 102 7.43 11.52 -3.93
CA GLU A 102 6.87 10.54 -3.01
C GLU A 102 5.39 10.28 -3.31
N HIS A 103 4.61 11.34 -3.49
CA HIS A 103 3.19 11.22 -3.85
C HIS A 103 3.00 10.48 -5.18
N MET A 104 3.82 10.79 -6.19
CA MET A 104 3.75 10.11 -7.49
C MET A 104 4.04 8.62 -7.37
N LEU A 105 5.07 8.25 -6.62
CA LEU A 105 5.48 6.86 -6.44
C LEU A 105 4.42 6.07 -5.68
N VAL A 106 3.90 6.62 -4.60
CA VAL A 106 2.86 5.95 -3.81
C VAL A 106 1.57 5.82 -4.61
N THR A 107 1.17 6.87 -5.33
CA THR A 107 -0.02 6.84 -6.19
C THR A 107 0.11 5.77 -7.27
N GLY A 108 1.26 5.69 -7.92
CA GLY A 108 1.53 4.67 -8.94
C GLY A 108 1.44 3.26 -8.37
N MET A 109 1.98 3.05 -7.19
CA MET A 109 1.93 1.75 -6.51
C MET A 109 0.49 1.35 -6.18
N MET A 110 -0.29 2.25 -5.59
CA MET A 110 -1.69 1.95 -5.23
C MET A 110 -2.54 1.68 -6.48
N ASN A 111 -2.35 2.45 -7.54
CA ASN A 111 -3.05 2.22 -8.79
C ASN A 111 -2.66 0.87 -9.42
N ALA A 112 -1.38 0.49 -9.36
CA ALA A 112 -0.93 -0.80 -9.88
C ALA A 112 -1.62 -1.97 -9.16
N TYR A 113 -1.74 -1.92 -7.85
CA TYR A 113 -2.46 -2.94 -7.09
C TYR A 113 -3.94 -2.99 -7.46
N CYS A 114 -4.57 -1.84 -7.64
CA CYS A 114 -6.00 -1.77 -8.00
C CYS A 114 -6.28 -2.27 -9.41
N GLU A 115 -5.34 -2.13 -10.35
CA GLU A 115 -5.50 -2.63 -11.72
C GLU A 115 -5.75 -4.13 -11.79
N ILE A 116 -5.21 -4.88 -10.84
CA ILE A 116 -5.43 -6.33 -10.75
C ILE A 116 -6.92 -6.63 -10.66
N ILE A 117 -7.67 -5.86 -9.86
CA ILE A 117 -9.11 -6.03 -9.72
C ILE A 117 -9.87 -5.43 -10.90
N ILE A 118 -9.45 -4.25 -11.37
CA ILE A 118 -10.12 -3.56 -12.49
C ILE A 118 -10.08 -4.42 -13.75
N HIS A 119 -8.96 -5.12 -14.00
CA HIS A 119 -8.78 -5.94 -15.19
C HIS A 119 -9.19 -7.40 -15.01
N ASP A 120 -9.83 -7.75 -13.90
CA ASP A 120 -10.39 -9.09 -13.63
C ASP A 120 -9.40 -10.24 -13.79
N MET A 121 -8.17 -10.05 -13.36
CA MET A 121 -7.17 -11.12 -13.40
C MET A 121 -7.62 -12.30 -12.54
N PRO A 122 -7.41 -13.56 -13.01
CA PRO A 122 -7.65 -14.72 -12.16
C PRO A 122 -6.83 -14.64 -10.86
N LEU A 123 -7.41 -15.07 -9.75
CA LEU A 123 -6.81 -14.90 -8.42
C LEU A 123 -5.37 -15.44 -8.34
N ALA A 124 -5.12 -16.63 -8.92
CA ALA A 124 -3.79 -17.24 -8.89
C ALA A 124 -2.74 -16.37 -9.61
N ASP A 125 -3.10 -15.80 -10.76
CA ASP A 125 -2.24 -14.88 -11.50
C ASP A 125 -2.07 -13.57 -10.75
N ALA A 126 -3.15 -13.06 -10.19
CA ALA A 126 -3.15 -11.82 -9.42
C ALA A 126 -2.22 -11.92 -8.20
N GLN A 127 -2.26 -13.04 -7.48
CA GLN A 127 -1.39 -13.27 -6.33
C GLN A 127 0.08 -13.29 -6.73
N ARG A 128 0.41 -13.91 -7.87
CA ARG A 128 1.77 -13.94 -8.40
C ARG A 128 2.25 -12.54 -8.82
N TYR A 129 1.42 -11.81 -9.54
CA TYR A 129 1.78 -10.44 -9.95
C TYR A 129 1.91 -9.48 -8.77
N LEU A 130 1.10 -9.68 -7.73
CA LEU A 130 1.23 -8.88 -6.53
C LEU A 130 2.58 -9.10 -5.84
N GLU A 131 3.07 -10.34 -5.81
CA GLU A 131 4.41 -10.63 -5.29
C GLU A 131 5.49 -9.91 -6.10
N GLU A 132 5.40 -9.95 -7.42
CA GLU A 132 6.34 -9.28 -8.30
C GLU A 132 6.29 -7.77 -8.15
N LEU A 133 5.09 -7.18 -8.04
CA LEU A 133 4.91 -5.76 -7.77
C LEU A 133 5.52 -5.36 -6.42
N SER A 134 5.27 -6.16 -5.39
CA SER A 134 5.83 -5.89 -4.06
C SER A 134 7.35 -5.91 -4.07
N ASP A 135 7.96 -6.87 -4.76
CA ASP A 135 9.41 -6.94 -4.90
C ASP A 135 9.97 -5.72 -5.62
N PHE A 136 9.31 -5.33 -6.71
CA PHE A 136 9.71 -4.16 -7.49
C PHE A 136 9.67 -2.88 -6.68
N TYR A 137 8.55 -2.63 -6.00
CA TYR A 137 8.38 -1.39 -5.23
C TYR A 137 9.25 -1.38 -3.98
N THR A 138 9.41 -2.52 -3.30
CA THR A 138 10.30 -2.60 -2.13
C THR A 138 11.74 -2.28 -2.52
N ALA A 139 12.23 -2.86 -3.63
CA ALA A 139 13.58 -2.58 -4.12
C ALA A 139 13.74 -1.09 -4.49
N GLY A 140 12.74 -0.51 -5.16
CA GLY A 140 12.74 0.90 -5.52
C GLY A 140 12.76 1.82 -4.30
N TRP A 141 11.92 1.52 -3.31
CA TRP A 141 11.88 2.30 -2.06
C TRP A 141 13.20 2.21 -1.30
N LEU A 142 13.79 1.03 -1.19
CA LEU A 142 15.10 0.88 -0.55
C LEU A 142 16.15 1.73 -1.25
N LYS A 143 16.15 1.75 -2.57
CA LYS A 143 17.08 2.56 -3.35
C LYS A 143 16.90 4.06 -3.06
N ILE A 144 15.67 4.54 -3.07
CA ILE A 144 15.37 5.95 -2.82
C ILE A 144 15.72 6.35 -1.39
N MET A 145 15.50 5.45 -0.44
CA MET A 145 15.84 5.68 0.97
C MET A 145 17.33 5.52 1.27
N GLY A 146 18.15 5.14 0.29
CA GLY A 146 19.59 4.94 0.47
C GLY A 146 19.96 3.70 1.29
N GLN A 147 19.11 2.68 1.29
CA GLN A 147 19.29 1.48 2.12
C GLN A 147 19.70 0.22 1.34
#